data_ef6bbe7006b1874c369c951bdc1b7b2a
#
_entry.id   ef6bbe7006b1874c369c951bdc1b7b2a
#
_cell.length_a   1.000
_cell.length_b   1.000
_cell.length_c   1.000
_cell.angle_alpha   90.00
_cell.angle_beta   90.00
_cell.angle_gamma   90.00
#
_symmetry.space_group_name_H-M   'P 1'
#
loop_
_entity.id
_entity.type
_entity.pdbx_description
1 polymer ?
#
loop_
_entity_poly.entity_id
_entity_poly.type
_entity_poly.pdbx_seq_one_letter_code
_entity_poly.pdbx_strand_id
1 'polypeptide(L)'
;MRRIKVGVKLFETNTPGHYLLGTPKYFIRISTLAEKALALEIAKGRSDSEIFQEPGVDHEALEKIFSELEALQLIDSRESSLKVSQRFISKVEERVEKSKKGFVDAALLQLQSRALPELNQSRWISGVQDGGINSLTSRQNHLIEISGQNRVATILYSLLLLSGFSQVRFAPESRNRKPQIGDGDIGVIGIGPSEIGKSFRNHCESLRKEFSLFPLDRDHNYLDELSTPELRVHCGDSDPEKLSHWMSTSQNFLLIPNPQGDIAEIGPLVIPGKSPCMRCLLLVARDQNRAQQHLDLGASREVEYPHIAAHFIAAMAASFIANFFDSHIQDNQSQELVGTVVTVDYQSLSRPRSIVIPRHPLCGCAFQQLTEK
;
A
#
# COMPACT_ATOMS: atom_id res chain seq x y z
N MET A 1 -12.57 25.14 -6.61
CA MET A 1 -12.31 24.61 -7.97
C MET A 1 -12.44 23.11 -7.90
N ARG A 2 -13.46 22.55 -8.52
CA ARG A 2 -13.74 21.11 -8.51
C ARG A 2 -13.39 20.54 -9.88
N ARG A 3 -12.75 19.38 -9.92
CA ARG A 3 -12.42 18.62 -11.14
C ARG A 3 -12.75 17.16 -10.94
N ILE A 4 -13.11 16.45 -12.00
CA ILE A 4 -13.28 15.01 -11.91
C ILE A 4 -11.95 14.31 -11.65
N LYS A 5 -12.02 13.21 -10.89
CA LYS A 5 -10.86 12.33 -10.69
C LYS A 5 -10.39 11.73 -12.03
N VAL A 6 -9.09 11.58 -12.19
CA VAL A 6 -8.52 10.92 -13.37
C VAL A 6 -9.02 9.48 -13.44
N GLY A 7 -9.54 9.07 -14.59
CA GLY A 7 -10.16 7.76 -14.79
C GLY A 7 -11.68 7.80 -14.85
N VAL A 8 -12.33 8.89 -14.45
CA VAL A 8 -13.75 9.13 -14.72
C VAL A 8 -13.94 9.39 -16.22
N LYS A 9 -14.94 8.75 -16.83
CA LYS A 9 -15.20 8.82 -18.27
C LYS A 9 -16.68 9.00 -18.53
N LEU A 10 -17.01 9.53 -19.73
CA LEU A 10 -18.36 9.53 -20.24
C LEU A 10 -18.55 8.30 -21.14
N PHE A 11 -19.57 7.52 -20.84
CA PHE A 11 -19.93 6.29 -21.57
C PHE A 11 -21.29 6.47 -22.24
N GLU A 12 -21.44 5.98 -23.45
CA GLU A 12 -22.73 5.85 -24.11
C GLU A 12 -23.38 4.53 -23.68
N THR A 13 -24.68 4.56 -23.42
CA THR A 13 -25.45 3.36 -23.07
C THR A 13 -26.05 2.72 -24.32
N ASN A 14 -26.57 1.49 -24.20
CA ASN A 14 -27.29 0.83 -25.28
C ASN A 14 -28.62 1.52 -25.62
N THR A 15 -29.09 2.45 -24.79
CA THR A 15 -30.29 3.27 -25.07
C THR A 15 -29.84 4.58 -25.70
N PRO A 16 -30.24 4.87 -26.95
CA PRO A 16 -29.83 6.10 -27.63
C PRO A 16 -30.19 7.35 -26.79
N GLY A 17 -29.26 8.29 -26.68
CA GLY A 17 -29.45 9.54 -25.94
C GLY A 17 -29.22 9.46 -24.45
N HIS A 18 -28.88 8.30 -23.91
CA HIS A 18 -28.53 8.13 -22.49
C HIS A 18 -27.03 7.88 -22.33
N TYR A 19 -26.41 8.59 -21.41
CA TYR A 19 -24.98 8.50 -21.12
C TYR A 19 -24.75 8.28 -19.62
N LEU A 20 -23.57 7.74 -19.26
CA LEU A 20 -23.10 7.56 -17.91
C LEU A 20 -21.79 8.32 -17.74
N LEU A 21 -21.70 9.21 -16.77
CA LEU A 21 -20.46 9.89 -16.39
C LEU A 21 -19.95 9.29 -15.07
N GLY A 22 -18.80 8.63 -15.10
CA GLY A 22 -18.29 7.96 -13.91
C GLY A 22 -17.24 6.91 -14.20
N THR A 23 -17.22 5.90 -13.35
CA THR A 23 -16.45 4.66 -13.47
C THR A 23 -17.41 3.48 -13.65
N PRO A 24 -16.93 2.27 -13.98
CA PRO A 24 -17.81 1.10 -14.04
C PRO A 24 -18.56 0.80 -12.72
N LYS A 25 -18.03 1.26 -11.58
CA LYS A 25 -18.61 1.01 -10.25
C LYS A 25 -19.52 2.15 -9.76
N TYR A 26 -19.15 3.40 -10.06
CA TYR A 26 -19.86 4.59 -9.58
C TYR A 26 -20.07 5.56 -10.74
N PHE A 27 -21.32 5.91 -11.04
CA PHE A 27 -21.67 6.80 -12.14
C PHE A 27 -22.96 7.57 -11.90
N ILE A 28 -23.10 8.70 -12.57
CA ILE A 28 -24.34 9.43 -12.69
C ILE A 28 -24.92 9.25 -14.10
N ARG A 29 -26.24 9.42 -14.22
CA ARG A 29 -26.94 9.33 -15.51
C ARG A 29 -27.09 10.71 -16.13
N ILE A 30 -26.79 10.81 -17.41
CA ILE A 30 -26.91 12.01 -18.23
C ILE A 30 -27.98 11.72 -19.28
N SER A 31 -29.06 12.52 -19.28
CA SER A 31 -30.25 12.21 -20.06
C SER A 31 -30.63 13.31 -21.06
N THR A 32 -30.14 14.55 -20.86
CA THR A 32 -30.46 15.67 -21.74
C THR A 32 -29.28 16.04 -22.64
N LEU A 33 -29.56 16.69 -23.76
CA LEU A 33 -28.53 17.15 -24.67
C LEU A 33 -27.62 18.22 -24.04
N ALA A 34 -28.22 19.11 -23.22
CA ALA A 34 -27.48 20.12 -22.46
C ALA A 34 -26.54 19.49 -21.43
N GLU A 35 -27.02 18.53 -20.60
CA GLU A 35 -26.19 17.79 -19.66
C GLU A 35 -25.08 17.03 -20.38
N LYS A 36 -25.32 16.46 -21.58
CA LYS A 36 -24.28 15.79 -22.39
C LYS A 36 -23.15 16.73 -22.77
N ALA A 37 -23.47 17.94 -23.21
CA ALA A 37 -22.45 18.92 -23.58
C ALA A 37 -21.57 19.28 -22.36
N LEU A 38 -22.18 19.50 -21.20
CA LEU A 38 -21.47 19.75 -19.95
C LEU A 38 -20.63 18.53 -19.53
N ALA A 39 -21.20 17.33 -19.59
CA ALA A 39 -20.50 16.09 -19.24
C ALA A 39 -19.28 15.83 -20.13
N LEU A 40 -19.32 16.22 -21.40
CA LEU A 40 -18.16 16.14 -22.31
C LEU A 40 -17.03 17.08 -21.86
N GLU A 41 -17.34 18.32 -21.49
CA GLU A 41 -16.35 19.28 -20.99
C GLU A 41 -15.76 18.83 -19.64
N ILE A 42 -16.61 18.35 -18.75
CA ILE A 42 -16.19 17.76 -17.47
C ILE A 42 -15.29 16.55 -17.73
N ALA A 43 -15.65 15.65 -18.62
CA ALA A 43 -14.86 14.44 -18.95
C ALA A 43 -13.48 14.75 -19.55
N LYS A 44 -13.30 15.93 -20.15
CA LYS A 44 -11.98 16.44 -20.58
C LYS A 44 -11.10 16.89 -19.39
N GLY A 45 -11.59 16.86 -18.17
CA GLY A 45 -10.87 17.27 -16.95
C GLY A 45 -10.93 18.76 -16.68
N ARG A 46 -11.84 19.50 -17.31
CA ARG A 46 -12.05 20.92 -17.02
C ARG A 46 -12.71 21.09 -15.65
N SER A 47 -12.33 22.15 -14.94
CA SER A 47 -12.91 22.47 -13.65
C SER A 47 -14.29 23.11 -13.77
N ASP A 48 -15.05 23.06 -12.70
CA ASP A 48 -16.30 23.78 -12.56
C ASP A 48 -16.16 25.29 -12.89
N SER A 49 -15.12 25.93 -12.38
CA SER A 49 -14.86 27.36 -12.60
C SER A 49 -14.48 27.69 -14.04
N GLU A 50 -13.76 26.81 -14.74
CA GLU A 50 -13.43 26.98 -16.17
C GLU A 50 -14.67 26.85 -17.08
N ILE A 51 -15.55 25.91 -16.74
CA ILE A 51 -16.79 25.69 -17.51
C ILE A 51 -17.80 26.81 -17.19
N PHE A 52 -17.88 27.27 -15.93
CA PHE A 52 -18.79 28.30 -15.49
C PHE A 52 -18.56 29.65 -16.20
N GLN A 53 -17.36 29.94 -16.67
CA GLN A 53 -17.01 31.17 -17.39
C GLN A 53 -17.43 31.18 -18.86
N GLU A 54 -17.90 30.06 -19.40
CA GLU A 54 -18.30 29.99 -20.80
C GLU A 54 -19.71 30.62 -21.01
N PRO A 55 -19.88 31.41 -22.08
CA PRO A 55 -21.17 31.98 -22.39
C PRO A 55 -22.20 30.92 -22.77
N GLY A 56 -23.39 30.99 -22.18
CA GLY A 56 -24.51 30.10 -22.50
C GLY A 56 -24.54 28.79 -21.72
N VAL A 57 -23.67 28.63 -20.70
CA VAL A 57 -23.67 27.45 -19.84
C VAL A 57 -24.88 27.48 -18.89
N ASP A 58 -25.57 26.36 -18.79
CA ASP A 58 -26.60 26.14 -17.79
C ASP A 58 -25.92 25.86 -16.42
N HIS A 59 -25.91 26.91 -15.57
CA HIS A 59 -25.26 26.87 -14.27
C HIS A 59 -25.96 25.93 -13.29
N GLU A 60 -27.27 25.78 -13.38
CA GLU A 60 -28.05 24.90 -12.50
C GLU A 60 -27.76 23.45 -12.84
N ALA A 61 -27.73 23.08 -14.14
CA ALA A 61 -27.37 21.75 -14.59
C ALA A 61 -25.91 21.40 -14.26
N LEU A 62 -24.99 22.37 -14.41
CA LEU A 62 -23.58 22.19 -14.04
C LEU A 62 -23.41 21.87 -12.57
N GLU A 63 -24.04 22.68 -11.69
CA GLU A 63 -23.95 22.49 -10.23
C GLU A 63 -24.56 21.15 -9.80
N LYS A 64 -25.68 20.75 -10.40
CA LYS A 64 -26.32 19.46 -10.15
C LYS A 64 -25.36 18.31 -10.48
N ILE A 65 -24.72 18.34 -11.68
CA ILE A 65 -23.77 17.31 -12.09
C ILE A 65 -22.60 17.22 -11.11
N PHE A 66 -21.99 18.34 -10.74
CA PHE A 66 -20.87 18.35 -9.80
C PHE A 66 -21.27 17.87 -8.41
N SER A 67 -22.45 18.24 -7.92
CA SER A 67 -22.97 17.78 -6.61
C SER A 67 -23.20 16.27 -6.59
N GLU A 68 -23.76 15.70 -7.65
CA GLU A 68 -23.96 14.25 -7.78
C GLU A 68 -22.62 13.50 -7.86
N LEU A 69 -21.63 14.01 -8.61
CA LEU A 69 -20.29 13.44 -8.71
C LEU A 69 -19.55 13.53 -7.36
N GLU A 70 -19.72 14.61 -6.62
CA GLU A 70 -19.13 14.80 -5.30
C GLU A 70 -19.72 13.82 -4.27
N ALA A 71 -21.02 13.61 -4.29
CA ALA A 71 -21.68 12.60 -3.46
C ALA A 71 -21.16 11.16 -3.72
N LEU A 72 -20.74 10.88 -4.95
CA LEU A 72 -20.10 9.63 -5.34
C LEU A 72 -18.57 9.63 -5.14
N GLN A 73 -18.00 10.70 -4.59
CA GLN A 73 -16.55 10.89 -4.37
C GLN A 73 -15.71 10.80 -5.67
N LEU A 74 -16.28 11.25 -6.78
CA LEU A 74 -15.64 11.27 -8.10
C LEU A 74 -14.95 12.59 -8.42
N ILE A 75 -14.88 13.52 -7.46
CA ILE A 75 -14.33 14.87 -7.61
C ILE A 75 -13.07 15.03 -6.76
N ASP A 76 -12.08 15.72 -7.33
CA ASP A 76 -10.99 16.36 -6.62
C ASP A 76 -11.30 17.85 -6.44
N SER A 77 -11.38 18.32 -5.20
CA SER A 77 -11.75 19.71 -4.87
C SER A 77 -10.53 20.58 -4.51
N ARG A 78 -9.35 19.97 -4.38
CA ARG A 78 -8.11 20.66 -4.03
C ARG A 78 -7.13 20.56 -5.18
N GLU A 79 -6.58 21.71 -5.57
CA GLU A 79 -5.39 21.71 -6.41
C GLU A 79 -4.21 21.22 -5.58
N SER A 80 -3.60 20.16 -6.03
CA SER A 80 -2.40 19.65 -5.42
C SER A 80 -1.35 19.45 -6.49
N SER A 81 -0.23 20.10 -6.30
CA SER A 81 1.03 19.78 -7.00
C SER A 81 1.86 18.90 -6.10
N LEU A 82 2.58 17.95 -6.68
CA LEU A 82 3.52 17.13 -5.93
C LEU A 82 4.55 18.09 -5.27
N LYS A 83 4.32 18.39 -3.99
CA LYS A 83 5.23 19.25 -3.23
C LYS A 83 6.47 18.46 -2.90
N VAL A 84 7.49 18.70 -3.68
CA VAL A 84 8.80 18.14 -3.43
C VAL A 84 9.48 19.00 -2.35
N SER A 85 10.02 18.34 -1.32
CA SER A 85 10.69 19.07 -0.25
C SER A 85 11.88 19.87 -0.79
N GLN A 86 12.17 21.03 -0.19
CA GLN A 86 13.38 21.81 -0.51
C GLN A 86 14.65 20.95 -0.41
N ARG A 87 14.68 20.00 0.53
CA ARG A 87 15.75 19.01 0.67
C ARG A 87 15.91 18.11 -0.57
N PHE A 88 14.82 17.74 -1.23
CA PHE A 88 14.89 17.00 -2.49
C PHE A 88 15.58 17.83 -3.57
N ILE A 89 15.15 19.07 -3.71
CA ILE A 89 15.72 20.01 -4.70
C ILE A 89 17.22 20.19 -4.43
N SER A 90 17.61 20.50 -3.19
CA SER A 90 19.02 20.65 -2.82
C SER A 90 19.85 19.39 -3.11
N LYS A 91 19.30 18.18 -2.87
CA LYS A 91 20.01 16.94 -3.16
C LYS A 91 20.13 16.62 -4.65
N VAL A 92 19.14 16.99 -5.43
CA VAL A 92 19.25 16.91 -6.90
C VAL A 92 20.30 17.89 -7.38
N GLU A 93 20.33 19.10 -6.83
CA GLU A 93 21.33 20.13 -7.13
C GLU A 93 22.75 19.71 -6.73
N GLU A 94 22.94 19.05 -5.57
CA GLU A 94 24.23 18.52 -5.13
C GLU A 94 24.76 17.38 -5.99
N ARG A 95 23.89 16.55 -6.58
CA ARG A 95 24.27 15.44 -7.44
C ARG A 95 24.64 15.86 -8.85
N VAL A 96 24.21 17.03 -9.24
CA VAL A 96 24.48 17.59 -10.56
C VAL A 96 25.58 18.62 -10.40
N GLU A 97 26.73 18.36 -10.99
CA GLU A 97 27.77 19.37 -11.10
C GLU A 97 27.17 20.70 -11.58
N LYS A 98 27.53 21.79 -10.92
CA LYS A 98 26.95 23.14 -10.90
C LYS A 98 26.61 23.83 -12.24
N SER A 99 26.51 23.11 -13.36
CA SER A 99 26.44 23.73 -14.69
C SER A 99 25.10 23.72 -15.41
N LYS A 100 24.01 23.07 -14.89
CA LYS A 100 22.78 22.98 -15.71
C LYS A 100 21.49 23.13 -14.89
N LYS A 101 20.93 24.35 -14.88
CA LYS A 101 19.55 24.64 -14.37
C LYS A 101 18.47 23.69 -14.94
N GLY A 102 18.60 23.20 -16.15
CA GLY A 102 17.67 22.26 -16.77
C GLY A 102 17.65 20.85 -16.18
N PHE A 103 18.54 20.52 -15.25
CA PHE A 103 18.64 19.18 -14.66
C PHE A 103 17.70 18.98 -13.47
N VAL A 104 17.40 20.03 -12.73
CA VAL A 104 16.42 19.99 -11.61
C VAL A 104 15.03 19.78 -12.19
N ASP A 105 14.67 20.47 -13.26
CA ASP A 105 13.39 20.32 -13.94
C ASP A 105 13.22 18.91 -14.52
N ALA A 106 14.27 18.35 -15.11
CA ALA A 106 14.25 16.97 -15.62
C ALA A 106 14.07 15.95 -14.50
N ALA A 107 14.73 16.12 -13.35
CA ALA A 107 14.57 15.24 -12.19
C ALA A 107 13.16 15.35 -11.58
N LEU A 108 12.57 16.53 -11.54
CA LEU A 108 11.19 16.75 -11.09
C LEU A 108 10.19 16.10 -12.05
N LEU A 109 10.39 16.23 -13.36
CA LEU A 109 9.56 15.56 -14.37
C LEU A 109 9.67 14.04 -14.26
N GLN A 110 10.87 13.51 -14.04
CA GLN A 110 11.07 12.08 -13.83
C GLN A 110 10.37 11.60 -12.55
N LEU A 111 10.46 12.33 -11.45
CA LEU A 111 9.74 12.02 -10.24
C LEU A 111 8.23 12.03 -10.46
N GLN A 112 7.71 13.06 -11.11
CA GLN A 112 6.29 13.16 -11.44
C GLN A 112 5.82 11.97 -12.31
N SER A 113 6.59 11.61 -13.34
CA SER A 113 6.27 10.46 -14.20
C SER A 113 6.24 9.15 -13.43
N ARG A 114 7.13 8.95 -12.46
CA ARG A 114 7.15 7.76 -11.59
C ARG A 114 6.03 7.78 -10.54
N ALA A 115 5.67 8.96 -10.02
CA ALA A 115 4.63 9.12 -9.01
C ALA A 115 3.20 8.99 -9.58
N LEU A 116 2.98 9.37 -10.84
CA LEU A 116 1.65 9.37 -11.45
C LEU A 116 0.92 8.02 -11.36
N PRO A 117 1.54 6.85 -11.65
CA PRO A 117 0.90 5.55 -11.48
C PRO A 117 0.53 5.26 -10.03
N GLU A 118 1.40 5.64 -9.08
CA GLU A 118 1.19 5.38 -7.65
C GLU A 118 0.05 6.23 -7.07
N LEU A 119 -0.17 7.44 -7.60
CA LEU A 119 -1.31 8.27 -7.25
C LEU A 119 -2.66 7.59 -7.57
N ASN A 120 -2.70 6.69 -8.56
CA ASN A 120 -3.94 6.00 -8.89
C ASN A 120 -4.47 5.13 -7.76
N GLN A 121 -3.63 4.56 -6.92
CA GLN A 121 -4.05 3.82 -5.73
C GLN A 121 -4.64 4.76 -4.67
N SER A 122 -3.90 5.80 -4.30
CA SER A 122 -4.30 6.72 -3.23
C SER A 122 -5.52 7.57 -3.59
N ARG A 123 -5.69 7.93 -4.86
CA ARG A 123 -6.80 8.78 -5.36
C ARG A 123 -8.18 8.20 -5.09
N TRP A 124 -8.31 6.87 -5.11
CA TRP A 124 -9.60 6.19 -4.96
C TRP A 124 -9.95 5.84 -3.53
N ILE A 125 -9.10 6.20 -2.57
CA ILE A 125 -9.41 6.05 -1.15
C ILE A 125 -10.54 7.03 -0.81
N SER A 126 -11.51 6.55 -0.02
CA SER A 126 -12.66 7.36 0.41
C SER A 126 -12.20 8.62 1.13
N GLY A 127 -12.76 9.77 0.78
CA GLY A 127 -12.43 11.07 1.36
C GLY A 127 -11.23 11.78 0.74
N VAL A 128 -10.42 11.13 -0.12
CA VAL A 128 -9.31 11.79 -0.84
C VAL A 128 -9.86 12.71 -1.92
N GLN A 129 -9.48 13.99 -1.85
CA GLN A 129 -9.94 15.05 -2.75
C GLN A 129 -8.78 15.87 -3.35
N ASP A 130 -7.56 15.42 -3.17
CA ASP A 130 -6.32 16.08 -3.61
C ASP A 130 -5.55 15.26 -4.65
N GLY A 131 -6.23 14.34 -5.33
CA GLY A 131 -5.61 13.44 -6.28
C GLY A 131 -4.68 12.37 -5.68
N GLY A 132 -4.69 12.21 -4.35
CA GLY A 132 -3.87 11.22 -3.63
C GLY A 132 -2.46 11.70 -3.29
N ILE A 133 -2.16 12.97 -3.52
CA ILE A 133 -0.78 13.52 -3.37
C ILE A 133 -0.33 13.52 -1.90
N ASN A 134 -1.21 13.92 -0.97
CA ASN A 134 -0.85 13.94 0.44
C ASN A 134 -0.61 12.52 0.97
N SER A 135 -1.44 11.55 0.59
CA SER A 135 -1.25 10.14 0.94
C SER A 135 0.10 9.62 0.44
N LEU A 136 0.37 9.76 -0.85
CA LEU A 136 1.64 9.34 -1.43
C LEU A 136 2.84 10.02 -0.80
N THR A 137 2.75 11.33 -0.55
CA THR A 137 3.86 12.10 0.05
C THR A 137 4.10 11.69 1.51
N SER A 138 3.05 11.34 2.26
CA SER A 138 3.18 10.93 3.66
C SER A 138 3.87 9.57 3.81
N ARG A 139 3.74 8.66 2.83
CA ARG A 139 4.35 7.33 2.88
C ARG A 139 5.86 7.35 3.15
N GLN A 140 6.57 8.40 2.68
CA GLN A 140 8.01 8.55 2.93
C GLN A 140 8.38 8.71 4.42
N ASN A 141 7.43 9.09 5.28
CA ASN A 141 7.67 9.35 6.69
C ASN A 141 7.48 8.10 7.59
N HIS A 142 6.86 7.05 7.06
CA HIS A 142 6.52 5.85 7.81
C HIS A 142 7.67 4.85 7.82
N LEU A 143 8.11 4.46 9.02
CA LEU A 143 9.15 3.45 9.21
C LEU A 143 8.54 2.04 9.24
N ILE A 144 8.94 1.22 8.27
CA ILE A 144 8.50 -0.18 8.14
C ILE A 144 9.73 -1.08 8.32
N GLU A 145 9.60 -2.08 9.18
CA GLU A 145 10.64 -3.08 9.40
C GLU A 145 10.17 -4.46 8.93
N ILE A 146 10.93 -5.06 8.03
CA ILE A 146 10.66 -6.40 7.50
C ILE A 146 11.60 -7.40 8.20
N SER A 147 11.03 -8.47 8.76
CA SER A 147 11.77 -9.60 9.29
C SER A 147 11.44 -10.86 8.49
N GLY A 148 12.39 -11.78 8.42
CA GLY A 148 12.32 -12.96 7.57
C GLY A 148 13.24 -12.85 6.35
N GLN A 149 13.38 -13.97 5.61
CA GLN A 149 14.40 -14.10 4.58
C GLN A 149 13.91 -14.78 3.31
N ASN A 150 12.58 -15.02 3.23
CA ASN A 150 12.00 -15.65 2.06
C ASN A 150 11.89 -14.65 0.89
N ARG A 151 11.57 -15.16 -0.30
CA ARG A 151 11.40 -14.37 -1.51
C ARG A 151 10.38 -13.25 -1.35
N VAL A 152 9.29 -13.50 -0.62
CA VAL A 152 8.23 -12.50 -0.36
C VAL A 152 8.81 -11.29 0.34
N ALA A 153 9.67 -11.46 1.35
CA ALA A 153 10.29 -10.35 2.09
C ALA A 153 11.11 -9.42 1.18
N THR A 154 11.91 -9.99 0.27
CA THR A 154 12.76 -9.21 -0.64
C THR A 154 11.95 -8.49 -1.71
N ILE A 155 10.93 -9.17 -2.27
CA ILE A 155 10.03 -8.56 -3.27
C ILE A 155 9.22 -7.45 -2.62
N LEU A 156 8.67 -7.69 -1.43
CA LEU A 156 7.89 -6.71 -0.67
C LEU A 156 8.72 -5.46 -0.36
N TYR A 157 9.98 -5.64 0.06
CA TYR A 157 10.90 -4.53 0.27
C TYR A 157 11.01 -3.62 -0.96
N SER A 158 11.22 -4.21 -2.12
CA SER A 158 11.34 -3.47 -3.38
C SER A 158 10.04 -2.77 -3.78
N LEU A 159 8.89 -3.46 -3.64
CA LEU A 159 7.59 -2.89 -3.94
C LEU A 159 7.24 -1.69 -3.05
N LEU A 160 7.54 -1.77 -1.76
CA LEU A 160 7.32 -0.66 -0.84
C LEU A 160 8.17 0.57 -1.21
N LEU A 161 9.45 0.37 -1.59
CA LEU A 161 10.30 1.47 -2.07
C LEU A 161 9.72 2.15 -3.32
N LEU A 162 9.25 1.36 -4.28
CA LEU A 162 8.63 1.85 -5.51
C LEU A 162 7.31 2.59 -5.23
N SER A 163 6.56 2.14 -4.22
CA SER A 163 5.26 2.73 -3.84
C SER A 163 5.37 3.96 -2.92
N GLY A 164 6.58 4.50 -2.72
CA GLY A 164 6.79 5.75 -1.99
C GLY A 164 7.21 5.62 -0.53
N PHE A 165 7.34 4.40 0.01
CA PHE A 165 7.88 4.16 1.34
C PHE A 165 9.42 4.22 1.32
N SER A 166 10.00 5.33 1.72
CA SER A 166 11.46 5.50 1.71
C SER A 166 12.14 4.90 2.94
N GLN A 167 11.40 4.75 4.06
CA GLN A 167 11.93 4.26 5.32
C GLN A 167 11.57 2.79 5.54
N VAL A 168 12.03 1.92 4.64
CA VAL A 168 11.89 0.47 4.77
C VAL A 168 13.25 -0.14 5.10
N ARG A 169 13.28 -1.03 6.11
CA ARG A 169 14.50 -1.73 6.51
C ARG A 169 14.24 -3.20 6.80
N PHE A 170 15.30 -4.00 6.72
CA PHE A 170 15.27 -5.35 7.28
C PHE A 170 15.65 -5.32 8.77
N ALA A 171 14.98 -6.15 9.57
CA ALA A 171 15.32 -6.34 10.97
C ALA A 171 16.78 -6.83 11.12
N PRO A 172 17.49 -6.44 12.18
CA PRO A 172 18.90 -6.81 12.40
C PRO A 172 19.17 -8.30 12.32
N GLU A 173 18.29 -9.12 12.92
CA GLU A 173 18.41 -10.58 12.88
C GLU A 173 18.32 -11.14 11.46
N SER A 174 17.50 -10.57 10.60
CA SER A 174 17.39 -10.99 9.19
C SER A 174 18.64 -10.65 8.40
N ARG A 175 19.29 -9.52 8.70
CA ARG A 175 20.58 -9.14 8.08
C ARG A 175 21.69 -10.13 8.43
N ASN A 176 21.73 -10.60 9.67
CA ASN A 176 22.77 -11.51 10.13
C ASN A 176 22.60 -12.94 9.61
N ARG A 177 21.37 -13.38 9.38
CA ARG A 177 21.07 -14.74 8.89
C ARG A 177 21.27 -14.91 7.39
N LYS A 178 21.13 -13.82 6.61
CA LYS A 178 21.33 -13.84 5.14
C LYS A 178 22.46 -12.90 4.73
N PRO A 179 23.72 -13.27 4.99
CA PRO A 179 24.85 -12.41 4.67
C PRO A 179 25.09 -12.27 3.16
N GLN A 180 24.72 -13.29 2.38
CA GLN A 180 24.97 -13.36 0.94
C GLN A 180 23.73 -13.79 0.15
N ILE A 181 23.67 -13.36 -1.10
CA ILE A 181 22.68 -13.77 -2.08
C ILE A 181 22.98 -15.21 -2.51
N GLY A 182 21.98 -16.07 -2.47
CA GLY A 182 22.07 -17.47 -2.90
C GLY A 182 21.32 -17.75 -4.20
N ASP A 183 21.44 -18.98 -4.70
CA ASP A 183 20.76 -19.43 -5.93
C ASP A 183 19.23 -19.31 -5.85
N GLY A 184 18.65 -19.48 -4.66
CA GLY A 184 17.22 -19.36 -4.44
C GLY A 184 16.68 -17.93 -4.60
N ASP A 185 17.55 -16.92 -4.64
CA ASP A 185 17.17 -15.52 -4.80
C ASP A 185 17.13 -15.06 -6.27
N ILE A 186 17.65 -15.87 -7.19
CA ILE A 186 17.64 -15.54 -8.63
C ILE A 186 16.19 -15.33 -9.09
N GLY A 187 15.98 -14.23 -9.83
CA GLY A 187 14.65 -13.85 -10.33
C GLY A 187 13.83 -12.97 -9.38
N VAL A 188 14.27 -12.79 -8.14
CA VAL A 188 13.77 -11.70 -7.30
C VAL A 188 14.28 -10.39 -7.87
N ILE A 189 13.52 -9.30 -7.71
CA ILE A 189 13.78 -7.99 -8.33
C ILE A 189 15.27 -7.59 -8.21
N GLY A 190 15.92 -7.39 -9.35
CA GLY A 190 17.31 -6.96 -9.44
C GLY A 190 18.36 -8.04 -9.14
N ILE A 191 17.97 -9.28 -8.83
CA ILE A 191 18.89 -10.38 -8.56
C ILE A 191 19.04 -11.29 -9.78
N GLY A 192 20.17 -11.20 -10.43
CA GLY A 192 20.57 -12.12 -11.50
C GLY A 192 21.69 -13.08 -11.04
N PRO A 193 22.11 -14.02 -11.89
CA PRO A 193 23.18 -14.97 -11.55
C PRO A 193 24.51 -14.30 -11.17
N SER A 194 24.78 -13.10 -11.67
CA SER A 194 25.97 -12.32 -11.35
C SER A 194 25.98 -11.72 -9.92
N GLU A 195 24.86 -11.77 -9.23
CA GLU A 195 24.71 -11.26 -7.86
C GLU A 195 24.97 -12.33 -6.79
N ILE A 196 25.01 -13.62 -7.18
CA ILE A 196 25.25 -14.73 -6.27
C ILE A 196 26.58 -14.53 -5.52
N GLY A 197 26.55 -14.74 -4.21
CA GLY A 197 27.68 -14.55 -3.32
C GLY A 197 27.95 -13.10 -2.90
N LYS A 198 27.26 -12.11 -3.49
CA LYS A 198 27.36 -10.73 -3.05
C LYS A 198 26.61 -10.49 -1.74
N SER A 199 26.99 -9.43 -1.03
CA SER A 199 26.34 -9.06 0.23
C SER A 199 24.86 -8.70 -0.01
N PHE A 200 23.96 -9.41 0.67
CA PHE A 200 22.53 -9.12 0.64
C PHE A 200 22.23 -7.70 1.15
N ARG A 201 22.95 -7.24 2.20
CA ARG A 201 22.81 -5.89 2.72
C ARG A 201 23.15 -4.84 1.67
N ASN A 202 24.28 -5.01 0.96
CA ASN A 202 24.71 -4.06 -0.07
C ASN A 202 23.71 -4.04 -1.24
N HIS A 203 23.13 -5.19 -1.59
CA HIS A 203 22.10 -5.29 -2.59
C HIS A 203 20.84 -4.50 -2.18
N CYS A 204 20.35 -4.68 -0.96
CA CYS A 204 19.21 -3.92 -0.44
C CYS A 204 19.47 -2.41 -0.41
N GLU A 205 20.68 -1.98 -0.04
CA GLU A 205 21.08 -0.58 -0.09
C GLU A 205 21.13 -0.03 -1.53
N SER A 206 21.55 -0.87 -2.50
CA SER A 206 21.51 -0.52 -3.92
C SER A 206 20.06 -0.36 -4.41
N LEU A 207 19.20 -1.33 -4.10
CA LEU A 207 17.77 -1.25 -4.42
C LEU A 207 17.13 0.02 -3.82
N ARG A 208 17.45 0.34 -2.58
CA ARG A 208 16.96 1.54 -1.91
C ARG A 208 17.38 2.82 -2.65
N LYS A 209 18.64 2.91 -3.11
CA LYS A 209 19.14 4.07 -3.85
C LYS A 209 18.52 4.21 -5.24
N GLU A 210 18.25 3.08 -5.88
CA GLU A 210 17.80 3.04 -7.27
C GLU A 210 16.28 3.14 -7.38
N PHE A 211 15.54 2.41 -6.53
CA PHE A 211 14.10 2.25 -6.66
C PHE A 211 13.26 3.15 -5.75
N SER A 212 13.82 3.75 -4.69
CA SER A 212 13.03 4.69 -3.89
C SER A 212 12.41 5.77 -4.75
N LEU A 213 11.09 5.92 -4.62
CA LEU A 213 10.35 6.97 -5.33
C LEU A 213 10.81 8.35 -4.85
N PHE A 214 10.96 8.52 -3.53
CA PHE A 214 11.49 9.73 -2.93
C PHE A 214 12.96 9.55 -2.52
N PRO A 215 13.80 10.55 -2.71
CA PRO A 215 15.21 10.46 -2.33
C PRO A 215 15.36 10.37 -0.81
N LEU A 216 16.30 9.54 -0.42
CA LEU A 216 16.63 9.31 0.98
C LEU A 216 17.46 10.43 1.57
N ASP A 217 17.21 10.72 2.83
CA ASP A 217 18.11 11.53 3.63
C ASP A 217 19.35 10.72 4.03
N ARG A 218 20.57 11.24 3.79
CA ARG A 218 21.82 10.55 4.15
C ARG A 218 21.99 10.43 5.65
N ASP A 219 21.42 11.36 6.42
CA ASP A 219 21.55 11.41 7.86
C ASP A 219 20.67 10.40 8.61
N HIS A 220 19.71 9.77 7.93
CA HIS A 220 18.83 8.76 8.52
C HIS A 220 19.49 7.40 8.80
N ASN A 221 20.67 7.13 8.26
CA ASN A 221 21.32 5.82 8.43
C ASN A 221 21.69 5.50 9.90
N TYR A 222 21.90 6.50 10.75
CA TYR A 222 22.24 6.30 12.17
C TYR A 222 21.03 6.28 13.11
N LEU A 223 19.98 7.05 12.80
CA LEU A 223 18.73 7.05 13.57
C LEU A 223 17.86 5.82 13.26
N ASP A 224 18.01 5.24 12.09
CA ASP A 224 17.22 4.10 11.61
C ASP A 224 17.32 2.84 12.51
N GLU A 225 18.46 2.60 13.18
CA GLU A 225 18.62 1.40 14.02
C GLU A 225 17.98 1.54 15.41
N LEU A 226 17.84 2.75 15.89
CA LEU A 226 17.27 3.04 17.21
C LEU A 226 15.79 3.41 17.18
N SER A 227 15.26 3.75 16.00
CA SER A 227 13.87 4.15 15.84
C SER A 227 12.93 2.94 15.90
N THR A 228 11.85 3.08 16.67
CA THR A 228 10.78 2.08 16.73
C THR A 228 9.97 2.13 15.44
N PRO A 229 9.82 1.02 14.68
CA PRO A 229 9.02 1.00 13.48
C PRO A 229 7.52 1.15 13.80
N GLU A 230 6.80 1.83 12.92
CA GLU A 230 5.34 1.97 13.02
C GLU A 230 4.62 0.68 12.62
N LEU A 231 5.24 -0.09 11.73
CA LEU A 231 4.75 -1.40 11.31
C LEU A 231 5.91 -2.38 11.17
N ARG A 232 5.75 -3.55 11.79
CA ARG A 232 6.62 -4.70 11.56
C ARG A 232 5.93 -5.68 10.62
N VAL A 233 6.64 -6.15 9.59
CA VAL A 233 6.16 -7.20 8.70
C VAL A 233 7.02 -8.44 8.92
N HIS A 234 6.40 -9.53 9.33
CA HIS A 234 7.10 -10.81 9.51
C HIS A 234 6.79 -11.76 8.37
N CYS A 235 7.81 -12.10 7.59
CA CYS A 235 7.73 -13.05 6.49
C CYS A 235 8.41 -14.35 6.90
N GLY A 236 7.62 -15.41 7.04
CA GLY A 236 8.08 -16.73 7.47
C GLY A 236 7.38 -17.21 8.73
N ASP A 237 7.87 -18.31 9.29
CA ASP A 237 7.28 -18.91 10.47
C ASP A 237 7.47 -18.01 11.69
N SER A 238 6.41 -17.84 12.44
CA SER A 238 6.37 -16.91 13.55
C SER A 238 6.93 -17.54 14.83
N ASP A 239 7.84 -16.82 15.46
CA ASP A 239 8.30 -17.13 16.81
C ASP A 239 7.29 -16.59 17.84
N PRO A 240 6.66 -17.46 18.67
CA PRO A 240 5.68 -17.03 19.66
C PRO A 240 6.23 -16.03 20.69
N GLU A 241 7.51 -16.14 21.05
CA GLU A 241 8.15 -15.20 22.00
C GLU A 241 8.28 -13.82 21.38
N LYS A 242 8.71 -13.75 20.12
CA LYS A 242 8.83 -12.51 19.35
C LYS A 242 7.46 -11.82 19.21
N LEU A 243 6.41 -12.57 18.87
CA LEU A 243 5.06 -12.02 18.75
C LEU A 243 4.50 -11.55 20.09
N SER A 244 4.76 -12.28 21.16
CA SER A 244 4.40 -11.88 22.53
C SER A 244 5.10 -10.59 22.93
N HIS A 245 6.37 -10.43 22.59
CA HIS A 245 7.12 -9.20 22.82
C HIS A 245 6.52 -8.01 22.03
N TRP A 246 6.18 -8.18 20.75
CA TRP A 246 5.53 -7.12 19.98
C TRP A 246 4.17 -6.72 20.54
N MET A 247 3.40 -7.68 21.01
CA MET A 247 2.14 -7.42 21.71
C MET A 247 2.35 -6.59 22.98
N SER A 248 3.34 -6.97 23.82
CA SER A 248 3.61 -6.29 25.10
C SER A 248 4.18 -4.88 24.91
N THR A 249 4.88 -4.63 23.82
CA THR A 249 5.45 -3.32 23.47
C THR A 249 4.54 -2.49 22.56
N SER A 250 3.29 -2.90 22.38
CA SER A 250 2.28 -2.20 21.57
C SER A 250 2.71 -1.95 20.12
N GLN A 251 3.49 -2.87 19.54
CA GLN A 251 3.95 -2.78 18.16
C GLN A 251 2.89 -3.29 17.19
N ASN A 252 2.57 -2.53 16.15
CA ASN A 252 1.75 -3.01 15.05
C ASN A 252 2.55 -4.02 14.21
N PHE A 253 1.91 -5.11 13.81
CA PHE A 253 2.58 -6.09 12.96
C PHE A 253 1.64 -6.80 11.99
N LEU A 254 2.19 -7.13 10.82
CA LEU A 254 1.57 -7.95 9.77
C LEU A 254 2.33 -9.26 9.65
N LEU A 255 1.59 -10.37 9.54
CA LEU A 255 2.18 -11.69 9.33
C LEU A 255 2.01 -12.15 7.88
N ILE A 256 3.03 -12.79 7.36
CA ILE A 256 3.04 -13.49 6.07
C ILE A 256 3.78 -14.79 6.29
N PRO A 257 3.11 -15.83 6.83
CA PRO A 257 3.74 -17.10 7.16
C PRO A 257 4.27 -17.79 5.91
N ASN A 258 5.16 -18.77 6.09
CA ASN A 258 5.56 -19.66 5.00
C ASN A 258 4.34 -20.41 4.43
N PRO A 259 4.36 -20.79 3.15
CA PRO A 259 3.23 -21.48 2.54
C PRO A 259 3.03 -22.86 3.17
N GLN A 260 1.76 -23.26 3.29
CA GLN A 260 1.39 -24.59 3.75
C GLN A 260 0.80 -25.39 2.58
N GLY A 261 1.59 -26.27 2.02
CA GLY A 261 1.24 -26.96 0.78
C GLY A 261 1.10 -25.98 -0.38
N ASP A 262 -0.10 -25.86 -0.92
CA ASP A 262 -0.47 -24.94 -2.02
C ASP A 262 -1.21 -23.68 -1.57
N ILE A 263 -1.25 -23.42 -0.25
CA ILE A 263 -1.93 -22.29 0.34
C ILE A 263 -0.92 -21.31 0.94
N ALA A 264 -1.06 -20.04 0.58
CA ALA A 264 -0.40 -18.91 1.21
C ALA A 264 -1.38 -18.09 2.04
N GLU A 265 -0.86 -17.41 3.05
CA GLU A 265 -1.65 -16.53 3.91
C GLU A 265 -1.01 -15.14 4.01
N ILE A 266 -1.84 -14.11 4.09
CA ILE A 266 -1.45 -12.72 4.38
C ILE A 266 -2.31 -12.26 5.55
N GLY A 267 -1.67 -11.80 6.62
CA GLY A 267 -2.36 -11.36 7.82
C GLY A 267 -2.30 -12.38 8.97
N PRO A 268 -2.93 -12.04 10.08
CA PRO A 268 -3.62 -10.78 10.30
C PRO A 268 -2.67 -9.57 10.44
N LEU A 269 -3.18 -8.37 10.12
CA LEU A 269 -2.60 -7.15 10.64
C LEU A 269 -3.10 -6.97 12.08
N VAL A 270 -2.17 -6.97 13.02
CA VAL A 270 -2.46 -6.85 14.44
C VAL A 270 -2.11 -5.45 14.94
N ILE A 271 -3.11 -4.78 15.50
CA ILE A 271 -2.97 -3.52 16.22
C ILE A 271 -3.26 -3.83 17.69
N PRO A 272 -2.24 -3.87 18.57
CA PRO A 272 -2.43 -4.20 19.98
C PRO A 272 -3.50 -3.32 20.63
N GLY A 273 -4.42 -3.94 21.37
CA GLY A 273 -5.56 -3.26 21.98
C GLY A 273 -6.75 -2.99 21.03
N LYS A 274 -6.54 -2.82 19.74
CA LYS A 274 -7.61 -2.49 18.77
C LYS A 274 -8.08 -3.67 17.93
N SER A 275 -7.22 -4.63 17.60
CA SER A 275 -7.56 -5.81 16.81
C SER A 275 -7.56 -7.10 17.64
N PRO A 276 -8.08 -8.23 17.13
CA PRO A 276 -7.77 -9.55 17.66
C PRO A 276 -6.25 -9.76 17.67
N CYS A 277 -5.74 -10.40 18.72
CA CYS A 277 -4.30 -10.73 18.84
C CYS A 277 -4.02 -12.16 18.35
N MET A 278 -2.74 -12.54 18.30
CA MET A 278 -2.33 -13.90 17.90
C MET A 278 -2.96 -15.00 18.77
N ARG A 279 -3.14 -14.75 20.07
CA ARG A 279 -3.84 -15.71 20.95
C ARG A 279 -5.31 -15.89 20.57
N CYS A 280 -5.98 -14.82 20.09
CA CYS A 280 -7.33 -14.95 19.55
C CYS A 280 -7.35 -15.87 18.34
N LEU A 281 -6.40 -15.67 17.39
CA LEU A 281 -6.26 -16.51 16.19
C LEU A 281 -6.12 -17.99 16.58
N LEU A 282 -5.21 -18.30 17.50
CA LEU A 282 -4.97 -19.68 17.97
C LEU A 282 -6.21 -20.30 18.65
N LEU A 283 -6.89 -19.53 19.50
CA LEU A 283 -8.10 -19.99 20.18
C LEU A 283 -9.26 -20.23 19.21
N VAL A 284 -9.47 -19.33 18.24
CA VAL A 284 -10.49 -19.49 17.20
C VAL A 284 -10.18 -20.72 16.32
N ALA A 285 -8.93 -20.91 15.93
CA ALA A 285 -8.52 -22.09 15.16
C ALA A 285 -8.76 -23.38 15.94
N ARG A 286 -8.43 -23.40 17.23
CA ARG A 286 -8.70 -24.54 18.11
C ARG A 286 -10.19 -24.86 18.20
N ASP A 287 -11.04 -23.85 18.44
CA ASP A 287 -12.48 -24.05 18.60
C ASP A 287 -13.16 -24.48 17.31
N GLN A 288 -12.56 -24.18 16.15
CA GLN A 288 -13.03 -24.66 14.84
C GLN A 288 -12.54 -26.08 14.50
N ASN A 289 -11.90 -26.79 15.44
CA ASN A 289 -11.25 -28.09 15.20
C ASN A 289 -10.34 -28.11 13.96
N ARG A 290 -9.81 -26.95 13.58
CA ARG A 290 -8.78 -26.91 12.55
C ARG A 290 -7.55 -27.61 13.12
N ALA A 291 -6.96 -28.50 12.33
CA ALA A 291 -5.69 -29.13 12.69
C ALA A 291 -4.78 -28.07 13.29
N GLN A 292 -4.22 -28.35 14.47
CA GLN A 292 -3.35 -27.39 15.15
C GLN A 292 -2.08 -27.26 14.29
N GLN A 293 -2.13 -26.33 13.39
CA GLN A 293 -1.04 -25.99 12.46
C GLN A 293 0.28 -25.65 13.19
N HIS A 294 0.22 -25.50 14.51
CA HIS A 294 1.32 -25.09 15.37
C HIS A 294 1.96 -26.23 16.18
N LEU A 295 1.39 -27.42 16.11
CA LEU A 295 2.06 -28.62 16.60
C LEU A 295 2.70 -29.31 15.40
N ASP A 296 3.74 -28.68 14.86
CA ASP A 296 4.63 -29.38 13.95
C ASP A 296 5.43 -30.40 14.78
N LEU A 297 4.91 -31.63 14.82
CA LEU A 297 5.51 -32.76 15.50
C LEU A 297 6.62 -33.41 14.66
N GLY A 298 6.90 -32.88 13.49
CA GLY A 298 7.92 -33.35 12.57
C GLY A 298 8.74 -32.20 12.00
N ALA A 299 10.03 -32.43 11.76
CA ALA A 299 10.86 -31.50 11.01
C ALA A 299 10.37 -31.46 9.55
N SER A 300 9.39 -30.59 9.27
CA SER A 300 9.02 -30.29 7.89
C SER A 300 10.16 -29.52 7.22
N ARG A 301 10.43 -29.83 5.96
CA ARG A 301 11.33 -28.99 5.17
C ARG A 301 10.65 -27.63 4.98
N GLU A 302 11.37 -26.55 5.25
CA GLU A 302 10.91 -25.21 4.91
C GLU A 302 10.53 -25.18 3.43
N VAL A 303 9.30 -24.75 3.15
CA VAL A 303 8.78 -24.61 1.79
C VAL A 303 8.92 -23.17 1.38
N GLU A 304 9.72 -22.93 0.35
CA GLU A 304 9.86 -21.57 -0.21
C GLU A 304 8.71 -21.28 -1.20
N TYR A 305 8.34 -20.04 -1.31
CA TYR A 305 7.33 -19.59 -2.26
C TYR A 305 7.78 -19.77 -3.71
N PRO A 306 6.94 -20.35 -4.61
CA PRO A 306 7.16 -20.25 -6.05
C PRO A 306 7.20 -18.78 -6.49
N HIS A 307 8.00 -18.41 -7.49
CA HIS A 307 8.19 -17.02 -7.91
C HIS A 307 6.89 -16.27 -8.18
N ILE A 308 5.95 -16.88 -8.93
CA ILE A 308 4.66 -16.26 -9.26
C ILE A 308 3.88 -15.97 -7.98
N ALA A 309 3.78 -16.96 -7.07
CA ALA A 309 3.08 -16.78 -5.80
C ALA A 309 3.77 -15.74 -4.92
N ALA A 310 5.10 -15.75 -4.84
CA ALA A 310 5.86 -14.77 -4.06
C ALA A 310 5.60 -13.33 -4.52
N HIS A 311 5.58 -13.08 -5.83
CA HIS A 311 5.26 -11.75 -6.37
C HIS A 311 3.81 -11.37 -6.09
N PHE A 312 2.87 -12.28 -6.26
CA PHE A 312 1.46 -12.03 -6.01
C PHE A 312 1.20 -11.69 -4.53
N ILE A 313 1.73 -12.49 -3.61
CA ILE A 313 1.61 -12.28 -2.16
C ILE A 313 2.27 -10.97 -1.73
N ALA A 314 3.47 -10.69 -2.22
CA ALA A 314 4.18 -9.45 -1.92
C ALA A 314 3.43 -8.22 -2.45
N ALA A 315 2.85 -8.29 -3.66
CA ALA A 315 2.07 -7.20 -4.24
C ALA A 315 0.77 -6.94 -3.45
N MET A 316 0.07 -8.00 -3.04
CA MET A 316 -1.10 -7.87 -2.16
C MET A 316 -0.70 -7.25 -0.82
N ALA A 317 0.35 -7.74 -0.18
CA ALA A 317 0.82 -7.23 1.10
C ALA A 317 1.24 -5.75 0.99
N ALA A 318 1.96 -5.36 -0.06
CA ALA A 318 2.31 -3.97 -0.32
C ALA A 318 1.07 -3.07 -0.48
N SER A 319 0.06 -3.54 -1.21
CA SER A 319 -1.21 -2.81 -1.38
C SER A 319 -1.94 -2.64 -0.05
N PHE A 320 -2.01 -3.67 0.78
CA PHE A 320 -2.62 -3.58 2.11
C PHE A 320 -1.85 -2.64 3.05
N ILE A 321 -0.52 -2.66 3.01
CA ILE A 321 0.31 -1.75 3.81
C ILE A 321 0.09 -0.30 3.35
N ALA A 322 0.05 -0.05 2.04
CA ALA A 322 -0.24 1.27 1.51
C ALA A 322 -1.63 1.77 1.95
N ASN A 323 -2.66 0.92 1.82
CA ASN A 323 -4.01 1.25 2.28
C ASN A 323 -4.08 1.49 3.80
N PHE A 324 -3.32 0.74 4.60
CA PHE A 324 -3.25 0.93 6.05
C PHE A 324 -2.74 2.34 6.41
N PHE A 325 -1.63 2.78 5.83
CA PHE A 325 -1.08 4.10 6.10
C PHE A 325 -1.91 5.22 5.48
N ASP A 326 -2.38 5.06 4.26
CA ASP A 326 -3.19 6.07 3.58
C ASP A 326 -4.55 6.29 4.26
N SER A 327 -5.17 5.25 4.85
CA SER A 327 -6.44 5.36 5.56
C SER A 327 -6.32 6.06 6.92
N HIS A 328 -5.17 5.99 7.57
CA HIS A 328 -4.93 6.71 8.84
C HIS A 328 -4.95 8.24 8.69
N ILE A 329 -4.65 8.75 7.50
CA ILE A 329 -4.69 10.20 7.22
C ILE A 329 -6.12 10.75 7.25
N GLN A 330 -7.12 9.87 7.15
CA GLN A 330 -8.52 10.29 6.93
C GLN A 330 -9.51 9.83 7.99
N ASP A 331 -9.07 9.29 9.13
CA ASP A 331 -9.96 8.69 10.15
C ASP A 331 -10.93 7.61 9.60
N ASN A 332 -10.70 7.11 8.39
CA ASN A 332 -11.55 6.13 7.75
C ASN A 332 -11.22 4.72 8.19
N GLN A 333 -12.20 4.06 8.82
CA GLN A 333 -12.10 2.75 9.47
C GLN A 333 -11.98 1.53 8.54
N SER A 334 -11.81 1.69 7.25
CA SER A 334 -11.74 0.55 6.31
C SER A 334 -10.34 -0.06 6.25
N GLN A 335 -9.93 -0.69 7.34
CA GLN A 335 -8.65 -1.41 7.42
C GLN A 335 -8.91 -2.89 7.13
N GLU A 336 -8.97 -3.25 5.86
CA GLU A 336 -9.37 -4.60 5.39
C GLU A 336 -8.61 -5.76 6.02
N LEU A 337 -7.33 -5.56 6.40
CA LEU A 337 -6.51 -6.61 7.03
C LEU A 337 -6.47 -6.57 8.55
N VAL A 338 -7.03 -5.56 9.20
CA VAL A 338 -7.02 -5.52 10.65
C VAL A 338 -7.85 -6.66 11.24
N GLY A 339 -7.17 -7.62 11.86
CA GLY A 339 -7.81 -8.84 12.36
C GLY A 339 -8.34 -9.77 11.27
N THR A 340 -7.87 -9.65 10.03
CA THR A 340 -8.30 -10.47 8.90
C THR A 340 -7.12 -11.23 8.32
N VAL A 341 -7.33 -12.49 7.96
CA VAL A 341 -6.38 -13.31 7.21
C VAL A 341 -6.91 -13.49 5.81
N VAL A 342 -6.07 -13.23 4.82
CA VAL A 342 -6.35 -13.53 3.41
C VAL A 342 -5.62 -14.80 3.02
N THR A 343 -6.36 -15.82 2.62
CA THR A 343 -5.82 -17.07 2.10
C THR A 343 -5.82 -17.08 0.58
N VAL A 344 -4.73 -17.53 0.01
CA VAL A 344 -4.51 -17.60 -1.45
C VAL A 344 -4.11 -19.02 -1.81
N ASP A 345 -4.90 -19.67 -2.64
CA ASP A 345 -4.59 -20.95 -3.25
C ASP A 345 -3.76 -20.72 -4.52
N TYR A 346 -2.62 -21.39 -4.65
CA TYR A 346 -1.74 -21.25 -5.81
C TYR A 346 -2.38 -21.69 -7.13
N GLN A 347 -3.32 -22.63 -7.07
CA GLN A 347 -4.05 -23.09 -8.25
C GLN A 347 -5.16 -22.11 -8.66
N SER A 348 -5.57 -21.21 -7.76
CA SER A 348 -6.66 -20.28 -7.97
C SER A 348 -6.34 -18.88 -7.43
N LEU A 349 -5.22 -18.29 -7.89
CA LEU A 349 -4.79 -16.95 -7.48
C LEU A 349 -5.84 -15.85 -7.71
N SER A 350 -6.80 -16.09 -8.60
CA SER A 350 -7.87 -15.14 -8.91
C SER A 350 -8.98 -15.06 -7.83
N ARG A 351 -8.94 -15.90 -6.80
CA ARG A 351 -9.98 -15.99 -5.77
C ARG A 351 -9.42 -16.02 -4.35
N PRO A 352 -8.73 -14.96 -3.90
CA PRO A 352 -8.35 -14.84 -2.50
C PRO A 352 -9.58 -14.88 -1.60
N ARG A 353 -9.46 -15.53 -0.44
CA ARG A 353 -10.54 -15.62 0.56
C ARG A 353 -10.14 -14.85 1.79
N SER A 354 -10.99 -13.95 2.25
CA SER A 354 -10.79 -13.20 3.48
C SER A 354 -11.55 -13.84 4.65
N ILE A 355 -10.88 -14.05 5.76
CA ILE A 355 -11.41 -14.62 6.97
C ILE A 355 -11.22 -13.61 8.09
N VAL A 356 -12.29 -13.03 8.61
CA VAL A 356 -12.25 -12.13 9.76
C VAL A 356 -12.09 -12.97 11.03
N ILE A 357 -11.08 -12.64 11.81
CA ILE A 357 -10.80 -13.28 13.10
C ILE A 357 -11.54 -12.51 14.19
N PRO A 358 -12.49 -13.11 14.92
CA PRO A 358 -13.12 -12.44 16.03
C PRO A 358 -12.18 -12.39 17.25
N ARG A 359 -12.39 -11.42 18.15
CA ARG A 359 -11.76 -11.47 19.46
C ARG A 359 -12.33 -12.65 20.24
N HIS A 360 -11.44 -13.51 20.74
CA HIS A 360 -11.88 -14.71 21.43
C HIS A 360 -12.22 -14.38 22.91
N PRO A 361 -13.39 -14.89 23.42
CA PRO A 361 -13.82 -14.58 24.79
C PRO A 361 -12.83 -15.01 25.88
N LEU A 362 -12.11 -16.11 25.67
CA LEU A 362 -11.08 -16.61 26.60
C LEU A 362 -9.71 -15.93 26.40
N CYS A 363 -9.62 -14.92 25.52
CA CYS A 363 -8.39 -14.18 25.34
C CYS A 363 -8.37 -12.91 26.22
N GLY A 364 -7.35 -12.76 27.08
CA GLY A 364 -7.22 -11.60 27.95
C GLY A 364 -7.11 -10.24 27.24
N CYS A 365 -6.86 -10.21 25.91
CA CYS A 365 -6.84 -8.96 25.13
C CYS A 365 -8.22 -8.28 25.03
N ALA A 366 -9.31 -8.98 25.37
CA ALA A 366 -10.66 -8.42 25.42
C ALA A 366 -10.93 -7.59 26.69
N PHE A 367 -10.15 -7.78 27.75
CA PHE A 367 -10.40 -7.14 29.04
C PHE A 367 -10.08 -5.65 29.06
N GLN A 368 -9.15 -5.18 28.22
CA GLN A 368 -8.79 -3.75 28.17
C GLN A 368 -9.94 -2.83 27.73
N GLN A 369 -10.93 -3.32 26.99
CA GLN A 369 -12.09 -2.53 26.57
C GLN A 369 -13.22 -2.46 27.61
N LEU A 370 -13.21 -3.31 28.64
CA LEU A 370 -14.22 -3.31 29.71
C LEU A 370 -13.91 -2.27 30.79
N THR A 371 -12.69 -1.78 30.83
CA THR A 371 -12.25 -0.78 31.83
C THR A 371 -12.32 0.66 31.32
N GLU A 372 -12.58 0.90 30.04
CA GLU A 372 -12.72 2.23 29.43
C GLU A 372 -14.20 2.63 29.16
N LYS A 373 -15.16 1.89 29.73
CA LYS A 373 -16.56 2.26 29.83
C LYS A 373 -16.88 2.57 31.30
#